data_c2765c97e92e4b4e935064d21f580406
#
_entry.id   c2765c97e92e4b4e935064d21f580406
#
_cell.length_a   1.000
_cell.length_b   1.000
_cell.length_c   1.000
_cell.angle_alpha   90.00
_cell.angle_beta   90.00
_cell.angle_gamma   90.00
#
_symmetry.space_group_name_H-M   'P 1'
#
loop_
_entity.id
_entity.type
_entity.pdbx_description
1 polymer ?
#
loop_
_entity_poly.entity_id
_entity_poly.type
_entity_poly.pdbx_seq_one_letter_code
_entity_poly.pdbx_strand_id
1 'polypeptide(L)' 'MKDVNDLMQAILEMDAAQRKASEKAKAERTARLAALDARKQAIAAECDAKAQTDAEA' A
#
# COMPACT_ATOMS: atom_id res chain seq x y z
N MET A 1 41.08 -9.81 -2.59
CA MET A 1 40.72 -9.42 -1.23
C MET A 1 39.97 -8.07 -1.25
N LYS A 2 38.80 -8.04 -0.65
CA LYS A 2 38.01 -6.79 -0.65
C LYS A 2 38.63 -5.77 0.30
N ASP A 3 38.77 -4.57 -0.17
CA ASP A 3 39.30 -3.49 0.65
C ASP A 3 38.14 -2.72 1.35
N VAL A 4 38.50 -1.67 2.09
CA VAL A 4 37.52 -0.87 2.83
C VAL A 4 36.52 -0.19 1.90
N ASN A 5 36.97 0.24 0.72
CA ASN A 5 36.06 0.87 -0.26
C ASN A 5 35.02 -0.10 -0.76
N ASP A 6 35.40 -1.35 -1.04
CA ASP A 6 34.46 -2.37 -1.48
C ASP A 6 33.41 -2.66 -0.40
N LEU A 7 33.86 -2.71 0.85
CA LEU A 7 32.97 -2.93 1.98
C LEU A 7 31.98 -1.77 2.15
N MET A 8 32.48 -0.54 2.08
CA MET A 8 31.63 0.65 2.18
C MET A 8 30.59 0.70 1.05
N GLN A 9 31.02 0.35 -0.16
CA GLN A 9 30.13 0.33 -1.30
C GLN A 9 29.03 -0.71 -1.13
N ALA A 10 29.38 -1.90 -0.63
CA ALA A 10 28.39 -2.95 -0.36
C ALA A 10 27.36 -2.50 0.68
N ILE A 11 27.80 -1.80 1.72
CA ILE A 11 26.90 -1.26 2.75
C ILE A 11 25.96 -0.22 2.17
N LEU A 12 26.48 0.67 1.33
CA LEU A 12 25.65 1.69 0.67
C LEU A 12 24.60 1.06 -0.26
N GLU A 13 24.98 0.02 -0.99
CA GLU A 13 24.07 -0.68 -1.88
C GLU A 13 22.98 -1.40 -1.10
N MET A 14 23.31 -2.01 0.03
CA MET A 14 22.34 -2.65 0.91
C MET A 14 21.35 -1.63 1.47
N ASP A 15 21.85 -0.48 1.91
CA ASP A 15 21.02 0.58 2.46
C ASP A 15 20.05 1.11 1.40
N ALA A 16 20.54 1.34 0.19
CA ALA A 16 19.69 1.80 -0.92
C ALA A 16 18.61 0.77 -1.26
N ALA A 17 18.96 -0.52 -1.26
CA ALA A 17 18.01 -1.59 -1.53
C ALA A 17 16.93 -1.65 -0.45
N GLN A 18 17.31 -1.49 0.82
CA GLN A 18 16.34 -1.48 1.93
C GLN A 18 15.39 -0.30 1.86
N ARG A 19 15.90 0.88 1.52
CA ARG A 19 15.04 2.06 1.35
C ARG A 19 14.04 1.87 0.23
N LYS A 20 14.50 1.33 -0.88
CA LYS A 20 13.64 1.07 -2.03
C LYS A 20 12.54 0.07 -1.69
N ALA A 21 12.89 -1.02 -0.99
CA ALA A 21 11.94 -2.02 -0.56
C ALA A 21 10.92 -1.43 0.44
N SER A 22 11.39 -0.58 1.35
CA SER A 22 10.51 0.07 2.33
C SER A 22 9.53 1.03 1.66
N GLU A 23 9.99 1.83 0.70
CA GLU A 23 9.13 2.73 -0.05
C GLU A 23 8.08 1.97 -0.86
N LYS A 24 8.49 0.87 -1.48
CA LYS A 24 7.58 0.01 -2.23
C LYS A 24 6.51 -0.58 -1.30
N ALA A 25 6.90 -1.07 -0.13
CA ALA A 25 5.96 -1.62 0.83
C ALA A 25 4.97 -0.57 1.32
N LYS A 26 5.41 0.67 1.56
CA LYS A 26 4.54 1.77 1.94
C LYS A 26 3.55 2.11 0.85
N ALA A 27 4.02 2.17 -0.40
CA ALA A 27 3.15 2.46 -1.54
C ALA A 27 2.09 1.38 -1.72
N GLU A 28 2.46 0.11 -1.57
CA GLU A 28 1.53 -1.01 -1.66
C GLU A 28 0.50 -0.96 -0.54
N ARG A 29 0.90 -0.61 0.67
CA ARG A 29 -0.01 -0.47 1.81
C ARG A 29 -1.00 0.65 1.55
N THR A 30 -0.52 1.81 1.10
CA THR A 30 -1.39 2.95 0.79
C THR A 30 -2.39 2.59 -0.28
N ALA A 31 -1.95 1.89 -1.34
CA ALA A 31 -2.84 1.46 -2.42
C ALA A 31 -3.92 0.50 -1.91
N ARG A 32 -3.54 -0.45 -1.03
CA ARG A 32 -4.50 -1.39 -0.46
C ARG A 32 -5.52 -0.70 0.44
N LEU A 33 -5.08 0.26 1.25
CA LEU A 33 -5.97 1.01 2.11
C LEU A 33 -6.96 1.85 1.30
N ALA A 34 -6.49 2.47 0.21
CA ALA A 34 -7.35 3.23 -0.68
C ALA A 34 -8.38 2.32 -1.36
N ALA A 35 -7.97 1.13 -1.79
CA ALA A 35 -8.86 0.16 -2.41
C ALA A 35 -9.92 -0.33 -1.43
N LEU A 36 -9.53 -0.58 -0.17
CA LEU A 36 -10.47 -1.00 0.87
C LEU A 36 -11.48 0.10 1.18
N ASP A 37 -11.03 1.34 1.25
CA ASP A 37 -11.92 2.48 1.51
C ASP A 37 -12.93 2.66 0.38
N ALA A 38 -12.48 2.57 -0.87
CA ALA A 38 -13.36 2.65 -2.02
C ALA A 38 -14.41 1.53 -2.01
N ARG A 39 -14.00 0.31 -1.67
CA ARG A 39 -14.91 -0.83 -1.57
C ARG A 39 -15.92 -0.63 -0.44
N LYS A 40 -15.47 -0.11 0.69
CA LYS A 40 -16.34 0.19 1.82
C LYS A 40 -17.41 1.20 1.45
N GLN A 41 -17.00 2.26 0.73
CA GLN A 41 -17.94 3.28 0.27
C GLN A 41 -18.96 2.70 -0.75
N ALA A 42 -18.50 1.83 -1.64
CA ALA A 42 -19.38 1.19 -2.61
C ALA A 42 -20.41 0.29 -1.91
N ILE A 43 -19.98 -0.47 -0.90
CA ILE A 43 -20.90 -1.32 -0.13
C ILE A 43 -21.91 -0.48 0.63
N ALA A 44 -21.48 0.62 1.24
CA ALA A 44 -22.38 1.52 1.97
C ALA A 44 -23.42 2.12 1.03
N ALA A 45 -23.01 2.52 -0.19
CA ALA A 45 -23.93 3.07 -1.19
C ALA A 45 -24.94 2.02 -1.64
N GLU A 46 -24.52 0.78 -1.85
CA GLU A 46 -25.44 -0.32 -2.19
C GLU A 46 -26.44 -0.58 -1.09
N CYS A 47 -26.00 -0.58 0.16
CA CYS A 47 -26.88 -0.78 1.31
C CYS A 47 -27.91 0.32 1.41
N ASP A 48 -27.50 1.58 1.22
CA ASP A 48 -28.41 2.70 1.26
C ASP A 48 -29.46 2.63 0.13
N ALA A 49 -29.02 2.32 -1.07
CA ALA A 49 -29.92 2.18 -2.21
C ALA A 49 -30.93 1.06 -2.00
N LYS A 50 -30.49 -0.06 -1.45
CA LYS A 50 -31.36 -1.20 -1.16
C LYS A 50 -32.36 -0.86 -0.06
N ALA A 51 -31.90 -0.18 0.98
CA ALA A 51 -32.78 0.25 2.07
C ALA A 51 -33.88 1.19 1.58
N GLN A 52 -33.54 2.12 0.67
CA GLN A 52 -34.52 3.01 0.07
C GLN A 52 -35.54 2.24 -0.75
N THR A 53 -35.08 1.30 -1.57
CA THR A 53 -35.95 0.48 -2.37
C THR A 53 -36.91 -0.34 -1.49
N ASP A 54 -36.41 -0.97 -0.45
CA ASP A 54 -37.20 -1.76 0.46
C ASP A 54 -38.22 -0.90 1.21
N ALA A 55 -37.85 0.34 1.58
CA ALA A 55 -38.76 1.27 2.27
C ALA A 55 -39.89 1.75 1.35
N GLU A 56 -39.61 1.87 0.08
CA GLU A 56 -40.64 2.29 -0.92
C GLU A 56 -41.57 1.17 -1.31
N ALA A 57 -41.10 -0.06 -1.13
CA ALA A 57 -41.92 -1.24 -1.39
C ALA A 57 -42.96 -1.45 -0.29
#